data_91e61161af7b19e8ab33a9472f3367b0
#
_entry.id   91e61161af7b19e8ab33a9472f3367b0
#
_cell.length_a   1.000
_cell.length_b   1.000
_cell.length_c   1.000
_cell.angle_alpha   90.00
_cell.angle_beta   90.00
_cell.angle_gamma   90.00
#
_symmetry.space_group_name_H-M   'P 1'
#
loop_
_entity.id
_entity.type
_entity.pdbx_description
1 polymer ?
#
loop_
_entity_poly.entity_id
_entity_poly.type
_entity_poly.pdbx_seq_one_letter_code
_entity_poly.pdbx_strand_id
1 'polypeptide(L)'
;MGIKNLTEAEEKEFYRLVGKINGEEPDKEQDAKVKKPQYGDTVYYIDYIGRIRKRTWINDEYALDMWELGNIFFTKKEAEFAREKRKVEVEIERYAKEHNDPDYSGNDYYHIIMHTGVKITNVFEYWKGKVAGATYFTSGKVAKDAIEEVGKDRILKYIFGVESEGEE
;
A
#
# COMPACT_ATOMS: atom_id res chain seq x y z
N MET A 1 32.58 20.91 -6.32
CA MET A 1 34.00 20.84 -5.91
C MET A 1 34.16 19.54 -5.15
N GLY A 2 34.69 18.49 -5.79
CA GLY A 2 34.92 17.20 -5.10
C GLY A 2 36.12 17.35 -4.15
N ILE A 3 36.01 16.74 -2.98
CA ILE A 3 37.12 16.71 -2.01
C ILE A 3 38.17 15.77 -2.63
N LYS A 4 39.28 16.35 -3.07
CA LYS A 4 40.37 15.54 -3.65
C LYS A 4 40.95 14.65 -2.58
N ASN A 5 41.01 13.34 -2.84
CA ASN A 5 41.62 12.24 -2.09
C ASN A 5 40.70 11.40 -1.19
N LEU A 6 39.39 11.43 -1.35
CA LEU A 6 38.50 10.47 -0.73
C LEU A 6 38.06 9.41 -1.77
N THR A 7 37.92 8.18 -1.34
CA THR A 7 37.20 7.17 -2.10
C THR A 7 35.72 7.48 -2.09
N GLU A 8 34.95 6.94 -3.04
CA GLU A 8 33.49 7.16 -3.13
C GLU A 8 32.76 6.78 -1.82
N ALA A 9 33.23 5.76 -1.10
CA ALA A 9 32.69 5.36 0.19
C ALA A 9 32.99 6.37 1.30
N GLU A 10 34.19 6.93 1.31
CA GLU A 10 34.62 7.94 2.29
C GLU A 10 33.93 9.30 2.03
N GLU A 11 33.72 9.66 0.78
CA GLU A 11 32.97 10.86 0.41
C GLU A 11 31.50 10.76 0.86
N LYS A 12 30.88 9.60 0.67
CA LYS A 12 29.50 9.35 1.12
C LYS A 12 29.37 9.40 2.64
N GLU A 13 30.32 8.82 3.37
CA GLU A 13 30.33 8.87 4.84
C GLU A 13 30.59 10.29 5.36
N PHE A 14 31.47 11.05 4.71
CA PHE A 14 31.71 12.45 5.03
C PHE A 14 30.43 13.30 4.91
N TYR A 15 29.71 13.22 3.79
CA TYR A 15 28.46 13.97 3.63
C TYR A 15 27.38 13.52 4.63
N ARG A 16 27.32 12.24 4.96
CA ARG A 16 26.43 11.72 6.01
C ARG A 16 26.71 12.35 7.38
N LEU A 17 27.98 12.50 7.74
CA LEU A 17 28.40 13.12 8.99
C LEU A 17 28.17 14.61 9.01
N VAL A 18 28.41 15.31 7.90
CA VAL A 18 28.13 16.76 7.77
C VAL A 18 26.63 17.02 7.88
N GLY A 19 25.76 16.24 7.27
CA GLY A 19 24.31 16.33 7.42
C GLY A 19 23.87 16.22 8.88
N LYS A 20 24.43 15.24 9.64
CA LYS A 20 24.14 15.11 11.08
C LYS A 20 24.60 16.33 11.91
N ILE A 21 25.75 16.92 11.58
CA ILE A 21 26.29 18.10 12.27
C ILE A 21 25.39 19.33 12.01
N ASN A 22 24.84 19.44 10.80
CA ASN A 22 23.97 20.55 10.40
C ASN A 22 22.51 20.37 10.86
N GLY A 23 22.18 19.28 11.56
CA GLY A 23 20.81 18.98 12.00
C GLY A 23 19.88 18.56 10.84
N GLU A 24 20.45 18.26 9.69
CA GLU A 24 19.73 17.64 8.59
C GLU A 24 19.51 16.17 8.94
N GLU A 25 18.26 15.75 9.10
CA GLU A 25 17.96 14.32 9.14
C GLU A 25 18.47 13.69 7.84
N PRO A 26 19.14 12.52 7.91
CA PRO A 26 19.62 11.87 6.69
C PRO A 26 18.42 11.63 5.77
N ASP A 27 18.55 12.19 4.58
CA ASP A 27 17.56 12.09 3.50
C ASP A 27 17.09 10.64 3.36
N LYS A 28 15.87 10.35 3.79
CA LYS A 28 15.22 9.03 3.67
C LYS A 28 14.81 8.71 2.23
N GLU A 29 15.18 9.59 1.29
CA GLU A 29 14.86 9.45 -0.14
C GLU A 29 15.97 8.77 -0.97
N GLN A 30 16.89 8.04 -0.36
CA GLN A 30 17.83 7.24 -1.14
C GLN A 30 17.28 5.85 -1.39
N ASP A 31 16.82 5.66 -2.62
CA ASP A 31 16.48 4.38 -3.27
C ASP A 31 15.32 3.58 -2.65
N ALA A 32 14.10 4.01 -2.91
CA ALA A 32 12.91 3.16 -2.84
C ALA A 32 12.89 2.06 -3.94
N LYS A 33 14.05 1.56 -4.35
CA LYS A 33 14.13 0.29 -5.08
C LYS A 33 13.78 -0.82 -4.11
N VAL A 34 12.68 -1.49 -4.37
CA VAL A 34 12.27 -2.69 -3.62
C VAL A 34 13.44 -3.66 -3.63
N LYS A 35 14.16 -3.74 -2.49
CA LYS A 35 15.36 -4.56 -2.38
C LYS A 35 14.95 -6.02 -2.25
N LYS A 36 15.38 -6.85 -3.20
CA LYS A 36 15.17 -8.29 -3.11
C LYS A 36 15.91 -8.85 -1.87
N PRO A 37 15.28 -9.80 -1.10
CA PRO A 37 15.95 -10.41 0.03
C PRO A 37 17.24 -11.12 -0.38
N GLN A 38 18.23 -11.12 0.51
CA GLN A 38 19.48 -11.84 0.34
C GLN A 38 19.41 -13.22 1.01
N TYR A 39 20.23 -14.15 0.52
CA TYR A 39 20.34 -15.48 1.14
C TYR A 39 20.64 -15.36 2.63
N GLY A 40 19.84 -16.02 3.47
CA GLY A 40 19.95 -15.97 4.93
C GLY A 40 19.06 -14.90 5.60
N ASP A 41 18.48 -13.97 4.86
CA ASP A 41 17.57 -12.97 5.43
C ASP A 41 16.33 -13.61 6.05
N THR A 42 15.87 -13.04 7.14
CA THR A 42 14.56 -13.36 7.71
C THR A 42 13.48 -12.62 6.95
N VAL A 43 12.50 -13.35 6.43
CA VAL A 43 11.33 -12.79 5.74
C VAL A 43 10.03 -13.32 6.31
N TYR A 44 8.96 -12.59 6.05
CA TYR A 44 7.59 -12.94 6.42
C TYR A 44 6.75 -13.06 5.13
N TYR A 45 5.72 -13.91 5.18
CA TYR A 45 4.78 -14.08 4.09
C TYR A 45 3.41 -14.46 4.61
N ILE A 46 2.38 -14.31 3.78
CA ILE A 46 1.00 -14.69 4.08
C ILE A 46 0.76 -16.04 3.41
N ASP A 47 0.41 -17.08 4.20
CA ASP A 47 0.10 -18.39 3.67
C ASP A 47 -1.31 -18.44 3.01
N TYR A 48 -1.63 -19.56 2.37
CA TYR A 48 -2.89 -19.75 1.63
C TYR A 48 -4.16 -19.65 2.48
N ILE A 49 -4.06 -19.68 3.81
CA ILE A 49 -5.17 -19.45 4.74
C ILE A 49 -5.10 -18.10 5.44
N GLY A 50 -4.23 -17.20 4.98
CA GLY A 50 -4.11 -15.84 5.50
C GLY A 50 -3.30 -15.71 6.79
N ARG A 51 -2.53 -16.73 7.20
CA ARG A 51 -1.65 -16.66 8.38
C ARG A 51 -0.30 -16.11 7.99
N ILE A 52 0.26 -15.26 8.86
CA ILE A 52 1.62 -14.75 8.68
C ILE A 52 2.61 -15.79 9.17
N ARG A 53 3.51 -16.15 8.27
CA ARG A 53 4.61 -17.10 8.50
C ARG A 53 5.94 -16.40 8.41
N LYS A 54 6.92 -16.93 9.13
CA LYS A 54 8.32 -16.51 9.10
C LYS A 54 9.15 -17.61 8.44
N ARG A 55 10.10 -17.24 7.58
CA ARG A 55 11.08 -18.16 7.01
C ARG A 55 12.42 -17.49 6.76
N THR A 56 13.45 -18.30 6.54
CA THR A 56 14.73 -17.83 6.00
C THR A 56 14.66 -17.80 4.48
N TRP A 57 15.15 -16.74 3.87
CA TRP A 57 15.25 -16.62 2.42
C TRP A 57 16.39 -17.50 1.89
N ILE A 58 16.11 -18.42 0.98
CA ILE A 58 17.08 -19.38 0.42
C ILE A 58 17.10 -19.42 -1.12
N ASN A 59 16.47 -18.47 -1.80
CA ASN A 59 16.36 -18.39 -3.26
C ASN A 59 15.77 -19.65 -3.93
N ASP A 60 14.96 -20.46 -3.21
CA ASP A 60 14.23 -21.56 -3.82
C ASP A 60 13.09 -21.03 -4.72
N GLU A 61 12.58 -21.88 -5.62
CA GLU A 61 11.52 -21.57 -6.55
C GLU A 61 10.28 -20.99 -5.83
N TYR A 62 9.86 -21.61 -4.74
CA TYR A 62 8.75 -21.13 -3.93
C TYR A 62 8.94 -19.72 -3.35
N ALA A 63 10.14 -19.39 -2.89
CA ALA A 63 10.46 -18.05 -2.39
C ALA A 63 10.47 -17.02 -3.52
N LEU A 64 10.96 -17.39 -4.70
CA LEU A 64 10.98 -16.54 -5.87
C LEU A 64 9.56 -16.24 -6.37
N ASP A 65 8.69 -17.24 -6.45
CA ASP A 65 7.29 -17.07 -6.82
C ASP A 65 6.55 -16.13 -5.84
N MET A 66 6.76 -16.33 -4.53
CA MET A 66 6.18 -15.43 -3.52
C MET A 66 6.68 -14.00 -3.64
N TRP A 67 7.95 -13.81 -4.00
CA TRP A 67 8.52 -12.49 -4.25
C TRP A 67 7.88 -11.81 -5.47
N GLU A 68 7.75 -12.54 -6.57
CA GLU A 68 7.12 -12.04 -7.80
C GLU A 68 5.64 -11.67 -7.59
N LEU A 69 4.94 -12.42 -6.72
CA LEU A 69 3.57 -12.12 -6.30
C LEU A 69 3.46 -10.98 -5.26
N GLY A 70 4.58 -10.39 -4.84
CA GLY A 70 4.58 -9.35 -3.81
C GLY A 70 4.20 -9.85 -2.41
N ASN A 71 4.35 -11.14 -2.13
CA ASN A 71 3.99 -11.77 -0.86
C ASN A 71 5.22 -12.09 0.02
N ILE A 72 6.25 -11.25 -0.06
CA ILE A 72 7.43 -11.29 0.81
C ILE A 72 7.60 -9.95 1.48
N PHE A 73 7.76 -9.97 2.80
CA PHE A 73 7.88 -8.81 3.66
C PHE A 73 9.10 -8.94 4.56
N PHE A 74 9.78 -7.82 4.84
CA PHE A 74 10.96 -7.83 5.73
C PHE A 74 10.58 -7.80 7.21
N THR A 75 9.37 -7.33 7.54
CA THR A 75 8.87 -7.28 8.90
C THR A 75 7.49 -7.94 9.01
N LYS A 76 7.19 -8.44 10.20
CA LYS A 76 5.86 -8.98 10.53
C LYS A 76 4.77 -7.91 10.39
N LYS A 77 5.09 -6.66 10.76
CA LYS A 77 4.16 -5.51 10.68
C LYS A 77 3.76 -5.21 9.23
N GLU A 78 4.71 -5.26 8.29
CA GLU A 78 4.41 -5.10 6.86
C GLU A 78 3.49 -6.21 6.35
N ALA A 79 3.75 -7.47 6.73
CA ALA A 79 2.90 -8.59 6.36
C ALA A 79 1.48 -8.46 6.96
N GLU A 80 1.38 -8.00 8.22
CA GLU A 80 0.09 -7.73 8.88
C GLU A 80 -0.68 -6.64 8.15
N PHE A 81 -0.01 -5.55 7.80
CA PHE A 81 -0.61 -4.45 7.04
C PHE A 81 -1.10 -4.91 5.66
N ALA A 82 -0.27 -5.61 4.91
CA ALA A 82 -0.61 -6.12 3.58
C ALA A 82 -1.81 -7.09 3.63
N ARG A 83 -1.87 -7.95 4.64
CA ARG A 83 -3.00 -8.85 4.87
C ARG A 83 -4.30 -8.09 5.14
N GLU A 84 -4.27 -7.12 6.04
CA GLU A 84 -5.47 -6.33 6.36
C GLU A 84 -5.90 -5.46 5.17
N LYS A 85 -4.95 -4.86 4.45
CA LYS A 85 -5.21 -4.15 3.19
C LYS A 85 -5.97 -5.03 2.21
N ARG A 86 -5.47 -6.24 1.96
CA ARG A 86 -6.13 -7.18 1.04
C ARG A 86 -7.54 -7.56 1.47
N LYS A 87 -7.80 -7.71 2.78
CA LYS A 87 -9.15 -7.94 3.30
C LYS A 87 -10.08 -6.78 2.97
N VAL A 88 -9.64 -5.55 3.25
CA VAL A 88 -10.43 -4.34 2.97
C VAL A 88 -10.73 -4.21 1.48
N GLU A 89 -9.75 -4.44 0.61
CA GLU A 89 -9.94 -4.45 -0.85
C GLU A 89 -11.01 -5.47 -1.27
N VAL A 90 -10.91 -6.70 -0.76
CA VAL A 90 -11.87 -7.78 -1.09
C VAL A 90 -13.27 -7.48 -0.55
N GLU A 91 -13.39 -6.90 0.64
CA GLU A 91 -14.68 -6.51 1.22
C GLU A 91 -15.36 -5.42 0.36
N ILE A 92 -14.62 -4.40 -0.07
CA ILE A 92 -15.12 -3.36 -0.98
C ILE A 92 -15.54 -3.96 -2.34
N GLU A 93 -14.70 -4.82 -2.93
CA GLU A 93 -15.00 -5.49 -4.20
C GLU A 93 -16.26 -6.36 -4.11
N ARG A 94 -16.42 -7.12 -3.02
CA ARG A 94 -17.61 -7.96 -2.79
C ARG A 94 -18.84 -7.11 -2.63
N TYR A 95 -18.78 -6.06 -1.81
CA TYR A 95 -19.90 -5.16 -1.61
C TYR A 95 -20.37 -4.56 -2.94
N ALA A 96 -19.44 -4.06 -3.75
CA ALA A 96 -19.77 -3.53 -5.07
C ALA A 96 -20.41 -4.60 -5.96
N LYS A 97 -19.87 -5.83 -5.97
CA LYS A 97 -20.41 -6.92 -6.78
C LYS A 97 -21.83 -7.34 -6.36
N GLU A 98 -22.14 -7.26 -5.07
CA GLU A 98 -23.44 -7.66 -4.51
C GLU A 98 -24.51 -6.61 -4.63
N HIS A 99 -24.13 -5.31 -4.64
CA HIS A 99 -25.08 -4.19 -4.52
C HIS A 99 -25.12 -3.28 -5.76
N ASN A 100 -24.19 -3.44 -6.69
CA ASN A 100 -24.27 -2.73 -7.96
C ASN A 100 -25.46 -3.23 -8.78
N ASP A 101 -26.11 -2.30 -9.48
CA ASP A 101 -27.16 -2.61 -10.43
C ASP A 101 -26.54 -3.42 -11.61
N PRO A 102 -26.96 -4.68 -11.84
CA PRO A 102 -26.45 -5.50 -12.94
C PRO A 102 -26.85 -4.97 -14.32
N ASP A 103 -27.95 -4.23 -14.39
CA ASP A 103 -28.48 -3.67 -15.64
C ASP A 103 -28.02 -2.21 -15.84
N TYR A 104 -27.06 -1.73 -15.03
CA TYR A 104 -26.57 -0.38 -15.12
C TYR A 104 -25.94 -0.10 -16.49
N SER A 105 -26.71 0.55 -17.33
CA SER A 105 -26.28 1.03 -18.66
C SER A 105 -25.95 2.52 -18.64
N GLY A 106 -25.84 3.11 -17.44
CA GLY A 106 -25.72 4.53 -17.25
C GLY A 106 -24.52 5.11 -17.94
N ASN A 107 -24.70 5.74 -19.03
CA ASN A 107 -23.83 6.65 -19.79
C ASN A 107 -22.33 6.67 -19.40
N ASP A 108 -21.77 5.52 -19.03
CA ASP A 108 -20.37 5.32 -18.62
C ASP A 108 -19.91 6.08 -17.36
N TYR A 109 -20.81 6.45 -16.47
CA TYR A 109 -20.51 7.15 -15.22
C TYR A 109 -20.50 6.18 -14.03
N TYR A 110 -19.37 6.08 -13.32
CA TYR A 110 -19.22 5.27 -12.14
C TYR A 110 -18.80 6.11 -10.94
N HIS A 111 -19.09 5.61 -9.75
CA HIS A 111 -18.63 6.19 -8.50
C HIS A 111 -17.43 5.38 -7.98
N ILE A 112 -16.46 6.06 -7.39
CA ILE A 112 -15.30 5.44 -6.74
C ILE A 112 -15.12 6.03 -5.34
N ILE A 113 -14.46 5.30 -4.46
CA ILE A 113 -14.06 5.81 -3.14
C ILE A 113 -12.75 6.56 -3.31
N MET A 114 -12.70 7.82 -2.85
CA MET A 114 -11.53 8.68 -2.91
C MET A 114 -11.19 9.28 -1.54
N HIS A 115 -9.94 9.66 -1.37
CA HIS A 115 -9.47 10.45 -0.24
C HIS A 115 -8.95 11.81 -0.75
N THR A 116 -9.44 12.92 -0.17
CA THR A 116 -9.12 14.28 -0.62
C THR A 116 -8.21 15.05 0.35
N GLY A 117 -7.39 14.35 1.13
CA GLY A 117 -6.43 14.93 2.08
C GLY A 117 -7.01 15.26 3.46
N VAL A 118 -8.32 15.48 3.61
CA VAL A 118 -8.96 15.85 4.87
C VAL A 118 -10.07 14.89 5.29
N LYS A 119 -10.73 14.27 4.33
CA LYS A 119 -11.85 13.35 4.58
C LYS A 119 -11.86 12.23 3.55
N ILE A 120 -12.33 11.04 3.96
CA ILE A 120 -12.89 10.14 2.97
C ILE A 120 -14.11 10.85 2.40
N THR A 121 -14.04 11.12 1.13
CA THR A 121 -15.22 11.43 0.36
C THR A 121 -15.54 10.20 -0.47
N ASN A 122 -16.75 9.71 -0.25
CA ASN A 122 -17.35 8.90 -1.25
C ASN A 122 -17.56 9.83 -2.40
N VAL A 123 -17.20 9.44 -3.53
CA VAL A 123 -17.66 9.98 -4.69
C VAL A 123 -16.77 10.59 -5.59
N PHE A 124 -16.85 10.48 -6.62
CA PHE A 124 -17.25 11.49 -7.59
C PHE A 124 -17.38 10.80 -8.90
N GLU A 125 -18.49 10.87 -9.32
CA GLU A 125 -18.95 11.63 -10.44
C GLU A 125 -18.05 11.50 -11.67
N TYR A 126 -18.63 11.04 -12.75
CA TYR A 126 -18.27 11.37 -14.13
C TYR A 126 -16.91 10.93 -14.64
N TRP A 127 -16.53 9.70 -14.42
CA TRP A 127 -15.47 9.15 -15.25
C TRP A 127 -16.05 8.38 -16.42
N LYS A 128 -15.84 8.89 -17.63
CA LYS A 128 -16.03 8.14 -18.89
C LYS A 128 -14.90 7.14 -19.12
N GLY A 129 -14.38 6.53 -18.09
CA GLY A 129 -13.28 5.59 -18.20
C GLY A 129 -13.04 4.86 -16.90
N LYS A 130 -12.36 3.74 -16.97
CA LYS A 130 -11.96 2.98 -15.77
C LYS A 130 -10.55 3.37 -15.35
N VAL A 131 -10.38 3.68 -14.07
CA VAL A 131 -9.09 3.90 -13.43
C VAL A 131 -8.55 2.54 -12.97
N ALA A 132 -7.34 2.21 -13.33
CA ALA A 132 -6.73 0.94 -12.92
C ALA A 132 -6.70 0.81 -11.39
N GLY A 133 -7.12 -0.35 -10.88
CA GLY A 133 -7.11 -0.65 -9.45
C GLY A 133 -8.26 -0.06 -8.63
N ALA A 134 -9.21 0.69 -9.24
CA ALA A 134 -10.36 1.21 -8.53
C ALA A 134 -11.55 0.26 -8.59
N THR A 135 -12.28 0.14 -7.47
CA THR A 135 -13.59 -0.50 -7.44
C THR A 135 -14.67 0.50 -7.83
N TYR A 136 -15.57 0.09 -8.70
CA TYR A 136 -16.63 0.94 -9.25
C TYR A 136 -17.99 0.62 -8.66
N PHE A 137 -18.76 1.67 -8.39
CA PHE A 137 -20.11 1.59 -7.89
C PHE A 137 -21.09 2.23 -8.88
N THR A 138 -22.27 1.66 -9.02
CA THR A 138 -23.32 2.15 -9.93
C THR A 138 -24.05 3.37 -9.38
N SER A 139 -23.89 3.69 -8.09
CA SER A 139 -24.43 4.91 -7.49
C SER A 139 -23.60 5.41 -6.32
N GLY A 140 -23.65 6.70 -6.03
CA GLY A 140 -23.03 7.29 -4.86
C GLY A 140 -23.59 6.77 -3.53
N LYS A 141 -24.85 6.29 -3.53
CA LYS A 141 -25.44 5.65 -2.36
C LYS A 141 -24.75 4.31 -2.08
N VAL A 142 -24.61 3.45 -3.07
CA VAL A 142 -23.91 2.14 -2.93
C VAL A 142 -22.47 2.35 -2.48
N ALA A 143 -21.76 3.36 -3.00
CA ALA A 143 -20.41 3.67 -2.56
C ALA A 143 -20.33 4.13 -1.09
N LYS A 144 -21.34 4.92 -0.63
CA LYS A 144 -21.43 5.34 0.77
C LYS A 144 -21.69 4.17 1.71
N ASP A 145 -22.68 3.38 1.36
CA ASP A 145 -23.04 2.21 2.16
C ASP A 145 -21.87 1.21 2.26
N ALA A 146 -21.05 1.08 1.19
CA ALA A 146 -19.81 0.31 1.22
C ALA A 146 -18.78 0.86 2.21
N ILE A 147 -18.63 2.20 2.29
CA ILE A 147 -17.71 2.84 3.26
C ILE A 147 -18.16 2.57 4.69
N GLU A 148 -19.47 2.62 4.96
CA GLU A 148 -20.03 2.37 6.29
C GLU A 148 -19.89 0.91 6.67
N GLU A 149 -20.20 -0.03 5.77
CA GLU A 149 -20.12 -1.48 6.03
C GLU A 149 -18.68 -1.96 6.24
N VAL A 150 -17.74 -1.55 5.39
CA VAL A 150 -16.32 -1.97 5.47
C VAL A 150 -15.61 -1.24 6.62
N GLY A 151 -16.06 -0.06 6.97
CA GLY A 151 -15.50 0.80 8.01
C GLY A 151 -14.54 1.85 7.47
N LYS A 152 -14.91 3.10 7.70
CA LYS A 152 -14.20 4.29 7.22
C LYS A 152 -12.72 4.29 7.64
N ASP A 153 -12.43 4.02 8.92
CA ASP A 153 -11.06 4.07 9.45
C ASP A 153 -10.17 2.96 8.85
N ARG A 154 -10.76 1.80 8.60
CA ARG A 154 -10.06 0.71 7.92
C ARG A 154 -9.71 1.09 6.48
N ILE A 155 -10.63 1.73 5.76
CA ILE A 155 -10.40 2.21 4.40
C ILE A 155 -9.33 3.30 4.41
N LEU A 156 -9.42 4.30 5.33
CA LEU A 156 -8.39 5.33 5.49
C LEU A 156 -7.01 4.73 5.69
N LYS A 157 -6.90 3.86 6.67
CA LYS A 157 -5.63 3.26 7.05
C LYS A 157 -5.04 2.34 5.98
N TYR A 158 -5.84 1.40 5.48
CA TYR A 158 -5.30 0.31 4.65
C TYR A 158 -5.33 0.60 3.16
N ILE A 159 -6.25 1.45 2.68
CA ILE A 159 -6.31 1.80 1.25
C ILE A 159 -5.55 3.10 0.97
N PHE A 160 -5.72 4.11 1.83
CA PHE A 160 -5.13 5.43 1.61
C PHE A 160 -3.88 5.70 2.43
N GLY A 161 -3.49 4.81 3.36
CA GLY A 161 -2.29 4.98 4.19
C GLY A 161 -2.39 6.13 5.21
N VAL A 162 -3.61 6.55 5.54
CA VAL A 162 -3.87 7.64 6.49
C VAL A 162 -4.20 7.03 7.85
N GLU A 163 -3.43 7.37 8.88
CA GLU A 163 -3.81 7.04 10.25
C GLU A 163 -4.96 7.98 10.67
N SER A 164 -6.04 7.42 11.21
CA SER A 164 -7.09 8.24 11.84
C SER A 164 -6.45 8.99 13.01
N GLU A 165 -6.50 10.33 12.96
CA GLU A 165 -6.21 11.13 14.14
C GLU A 165 -7.19 10.66 15.22
N GLY A 166 -6.65 10.10 16.31
CA GLY A 166 -7.46 9.67 17.43
C GLY A 166 -8.32 10.84 17.90
N GLU A 167 -9.61 10.61 18.01
CA GLU A 167 -10.47 11.53 18.76
C GLU A 167 -9.90 11.61 20.19
N GLU A 168 -9.24 12.75 20.52
CA GLU A 168 -8.93 13.13 21.89
C GLU A 168 -10.21 13.54 22.61
#